data_c041107099b184e98b2d349ed5914ca3
#
_entry.id   c041107099b184e98b2d349ed5914ca3
#
_cell.length_a   1.000
_cell.length_b   1.000
_cell.length_c   1.000
_cell.angle_alpha   90.00
_cell.angle_beta   90.00
_cell.angle_gamma   90.00
#
_symmetry.space_group_name_H-M   'P 1'
#
loop_
_entity.id
_entity.type
_entity.pdbx_description
1 polymer ?
#
loop_
_entity_poly.entity_id
_entity_poly.type
_entity_poly.pdbx_seq_one_letter_code
_entity_poly.pdbx_strand_id
1 'polypeptide(L)'
;MLFNTHTHLNSEQLFENRDLYIQNALDRGVKYFTVVGYDLESSRLAVQIAHEYDFIYAAVGISPNDCKETTDEDLEAIEALAKDPKVVAVGEIGLDYYWDEVSKEKQIDCFKKQLEIAKRLSLPVTIHARDAYEDTLDILSKSGVKGIMHCYSGSYEMALRFIKIGYYISLAGPVTFKNAKVPKRVAEGVDLNYLLVETDDPYLTPAPYRGKQNEPGNVYFVAQKIAELKGLSYEEVAKQTTENALKVFQLKK
;
A
#
# COMPACT_ATOMS: atom_id res chain seq x y z
N MET A 1 9.39 -12.27 11.08
CA MET A 1 8.72 -12.45 9.75
C MET A 1 7.93 -11.19 9.49
N LEU A 2 8.15 -10.54 8.34
CA LEU A 2 7.45 -9.32 7.92
C LEU A 2 6.73 -9.55 6.58
N PHE A 3 5.67 -8.79 6.37
CA PHE A 3 5.02 -8.59 5.09
C PHE A 3 5.18 -7.12 4.68
N ASN A 4 5.86 -6.84 3.57
CA ASN A 4 5.87 -5.52 2.95
C ASN A 4 4.62 -5.37 2.09
N THR A 5 3.63 -4.60 2.57
CA THR A 5 2.31 -4.53 1.93
C THR A 5 2.25 -3.61 0.72
N HIS A 6 3.32 -2.84 0.44
CA HIS A 6 3.37 -1.94 -0.70
C HIS A 6 4.81 -1.65 -1.13
N THR A 7 5.20 -2.13 -2.31
CA THR A 7 6.51 -1.91 -2.94
C THR A 7 6.34 -1.73 -4.44
N HIS A 8 7.17 -0.89 -5.05
CA HIS A 8 7.23 -0.70 -6.51
C HIS A 8 8.48 -1.33 -7.12
N LEU A 9 8.69 -2.64 -6.88
CA LEU A 9 9.74 -3.42 -7.56
C LEU A 9 9.60 -3.41 -9.09
N ASN A 10 8.44 -3.00 -9.59
CA ASN A 10 8.11 -2.77 -10.99
C ASN A 10 8.51 -1.36 -11.51
N SER A 11 9.09 -0.51 -10.65
CA SER A 11 9.58 0.82 -11.07
C SER A 11 10.90 0.73 -11.83
N GLU A 12 11.16 1.70 -12.73
CA GLU A 12 12.42 1.77 -13.48
C GLU A 12 13.68 1.71 -12.59
N GLN A 13 13.59 2.34 -11.40
CA GLN A 13 14.73 2.43 -10.49
C GLN A 13 15.07 1.08 -9.82
N LEU A 14 14.09 0.18 -9.68
CA LEU A 14 14.28 -1.06 -8.92
C LEU A 14 14.26 -2.30 -9.80
N PHE A 15 13.57 -2.26 -10.93
CA PHE A 15 13.24 -3.44 -11.72
C PHE A 15 14.47 -4.25 -12.17
N GLU A 16 15.51 -3.59 -12.68
CA GLU A 16 16.72 -4.29 -13.17
C GLU A 16 17.46 -5.04 -12.07
N ASN A 17 17.45 -4.51 -10.83
CA ASN A 17 18.15 -5.11 -9.69
C ASN A 17 17.18 -5.74 -8.67
N ARG A 18 15.93 -6.04 -9.08
CA ARG A 18 14.89 -6.53 -8.16
C ARG A 18 15.28 -7.78 -7.38
N ASP A 19 16.00 -8.70 -8.01
CA ASP A 19 16.45 -9.94 -7.36
C ASP A 19 17.37 -9.66 -6.18
N LEU A 20 18.29 -8.69 -6.33
CA LEU A 20 19.17 -8.25 -5.26
C LEU A 20 18.36 -7.60 -4.12
N TYR A 21 17.42 -6.72 -4.44
CA TYR A 21 16.59 -6.08 -3.42
C TYR A 21 15.66 -7.05 -2.70
N ILE A 22 15.12 -8.04 -3.41
CA ILE A 22 14.35 -9.13 -2.81
C ILE A 22 15.23 -9.94 -1.87
N GLN A 23 16.44 -10.33 -2.29
CA GLN A 23 17.37 -11.09 -1.43
C GLN A 23 17.74 -10.29 -0.19
N ASN A 24 18.08 -9.00 -0.31
CA ASN A 24 18.35 -8.12 0.83
C ASN A 24 17.18 -8.07 1.81
N ALA A 25 15.95 -8.07 1.29
CA ALA A 25 14.75 -8.05 2.13
C ALA A 25 14.52 -9.39 2.84
N LEU A 26 14.72 -10.52 2.14
CA LEU A 26 14.66 -11.86 2.75
C LEU A 26 15.67 -12.01 3.90
N ASP A 27 16.88 -11.50 3.72
CA ASP A 27 17.95 -11.52 4.73
C ASP A 27 17.57 -10.69 5.97
N ARG A 28 16.72 -9.66 5.81
CA ARG A 28 16.16 -8.84 6.91
C ARG A 28 14.84 -9.41 7.48
N GLY A 29 14.45 -10.61 7.06
CA GLY A 29 13.28 -11.32 7.60
C GLY A 29 11.94 -10.92 6.98
N VAL A 30 11.94 -10.19 5.84
CA VAL A 30 10.74 -10.01 5.02
C VAL A 30 10.41 -11.34 4.34
N LYS A 31 9.18 -11.78 4.39
CA LYS A 31 8.75 -13.08 3.84
C LYS A 31 7.71 -12.96 2.74
N TYR A 32 6.99 -11.85 2.71
CA TYR A 32 5.94 -11.60 1.73
C TYR A 32 6.01 -10.16 1.23
N PHE A 33 5.62 -9.97 -0.03
CA PHE A 33 5.59 -8.67 -0.69
C PHE A 33 4.31 -8.51 -1.50
N THR A 34 3.79 -7.29 -1.56
CA THR A 34 2.82 -6.91 -2.58
C THR A 34 3.47 -5.88 -3.50
N VAL A 35 3.72 -6.27 -4.74
CA VAL A 35 4.16 -5.35 -5.80
C VAL A 35 2.93 -4.64 -6.34
N VAL A 36 2.96 -3.31 -6.37
CA VAL A 36 1.79 -2.49 -6.64
C VAL A 36 1.94 -1.75 -7.96
N GLY A 37 0.96 -1.93 -8.86
CA GLY A 37 0.82 -1.15 -10.07
C GLY A 37 0.16 0.20 -9.79
N TYR A 38 0.48 1.20 -10.59
CA TYR A 38 -0.08 2.55 -10.53
C TYR A 38 -0.67 3.02 -11.88
N ASP A 39 -0.39 2.25 -12.94
CA ASP A 39 -0.99 2.34 -14.28
C ASP A 39 -1.14 0.93 -14.88
N LEU A 40 -1.62 0.83 -16.11
CA LEU A 40 -1.85 -0.47 -16.76
C LEU A 40 -0.54 -1.23 -17.03
N GLU A 41 0.53 -0.54 -17.41
CA GLU A 41 1.82 -1.16 -17.72
C GLU A 41 2.51 -1.68 -16.45
N SER A 42 2.61 -0.84 -15.45
CA SER A 42 3.16 -1.21 -14.13
C SER A 42 2.35 -2.31 -13.44
N SER A 43 1.02 -2.33 -13.65
CA SER A 43 0.14 -3.40 -13.16
C SER A 43 0.43 -4.74 -13.84
N ARG A 44 0.65 -4.76 -15.14
CA ARG A 44 1.08 -5.98 -15.88
C ARG A 44 2.43 -6.49 -15.36
N LEU A 45 3.37 -5.57 -15.16
CA LEU A 45 4.69 -5.91 -14.65
C LEU A 45 4.64 -6.41 -13.19
N ALA A 46 3.76 -5.86 -12.36
CA ALA A 46 3.54 -6.35 -11.00
C ALA A 46 3.04 -7.81 -10.99
N VAL A 47 2.10 -8.15 -11.86
CA VAL A 47 1.62 -9.54 -12.02
C VAL A 47 2.73 -10.46 -12.53
N GLN A 48 3.53 -10.00 -13.52
CA GLN A 48 4.66 -10.77 -14.02
C GLN A 48 5.66 -11.09 -12.88
N ILE A 49 6.08 -10.08 -12.10
CA ILE A 49 7.01 -10.28 -10.97
C ILE A 49 6.40 -11.24 -9.94
N ALA A 50 5.11 -11.12 -9.65
CA ALA A 50 4.44 -12.00 -8.68
C ALA A 50 4.44 -13.48 -9.12
N HIS A 51 4.44 -13.77 -10.43
CA HIS A 51 4.58 -15.13 -10.94
C HIS A 51 6.00 -15.69 -10.88
N GLU A 52 7.02 -14.82 -10.77
CA GLU A 52 8.41 -15.27 -10.65
C GLU A 52 8.74 -15.81 -9.25
N TYR A 53 7.93 -15.48 -8.21
CA TYR A 53 8.19 -15.85 -6.81
C TYR A 53 6.91 -16.27 -6.07
N ASP A 54 6.97 -17.40 -5.34
CA ASP A 54 5.80 -17.92 -4.61
C ASP A 54 5.30 -16.97 -3.50
N PHE A 55 6.19 -16.18 -2.93
CA PHE A 55 5.95 -15.28 -1.80
C PHE A 55 5.67 -13.82 -2.20
N ILE A 56 5.61 -13.51 -3.49
CA ILE A 56 5.25 -12.20 -4.02
C ILE A 56 3.83 -12.25 -4.58
N TYR A 57 3.07 -11.23 -4.28
CA TYR A 57 1.72 -10.97 -4.75
C TYR A 57 1.68 -9.64 -5.49
N ALA A 58 0.61 -9.38 -6.22
CA ALA A 58 0.40 -8.14 -6.95
C ALA A 58 -0.85 -7.41 -6.47
N ALA A 59 -0.83 -6.09 -6.56
CA ALA A 59 -2.03 -5.26 -6.62
C ALA A 59 -2.04 -4.52 -7.96
N VAL A 60 -3.21 -4.38 -8.58
CA VAL A 60 -3.37 -3.79 -9.91
C VAL A 60 -4.39 -2.67 -9.89
N GLY A 61 -4.03 -1.54 -10.51
CA GLY A 61 -4.89 -0.36 -10.52
C GLY A 61 -4.26 0.81 -11.28
N ILE A 62 -5.00 1.90 -11.32
CA ILE A 62 -4.57 3.17 -11.92
C ILE A 62 -4.67 4.24 -10.84
N SER A 63 -3.54 4.84 -10.51
CA SER A 63 -3.39 5.84 -9.46
C SER A 63 -4.11 7.15 -9.80
N PRO A 64 -4.45 7.99 -8.82
CA PRO A 64 -5.06 9.28 -9.10
C PRO A 64 -4.17 10.20 -9.97
N ASN A 65 -2.85 10.05 -9.90
CA ASN A 65 -1.92 10.86 -10.66
C ASN A 65 -1.76 10.38 -12.12
N ASP A 66 -2.04 9.12 -12.39
CA ASP A 66 -1.88 8.49 -13.70
C ASP A 66 -3.19 8.34 -14.49
N CYS A 67 -4.35 8.70 -13.88
CA CYS A 67 -5.65 8.44 -14.47
C CYS A 67 -6.13 9.48 -15.50
N LYS A 68 -5.31 10.47 -15.88
CA LYS A 68 -5.69 11.58 -16.77
C LYS A 68 -6.31 11.10 -18.07
N GLU A 69 -5.61 10.21 -18.77
CA GLU A 69 -6.00 9.69 -20.08
C GLU A 69 -6.65 8.29 -20.01
N THR A 70 -6.95 7.82 -18.79
CA THR A 70 -7.54 6.48 -18.58
C THR A 70 -8.88 6.36 -19.31
N THR A 71 -9.01 5.31 -20.08
CA THR A 71 -10.20 4.91 -20.83
C THR A 71 -10.98 3.80 -20.12
N ASP A 72 -12.18 3.48 -20.60
CA ASP A 72 -12.94 2.33 -20.08
C ASP A 72 -12.25 1.01 -20.48
N GLU A 73 -11.59 0.94 -21.64
CA GLU A 73 -10.80 -0.22 -22.09
C GLU A 73 -9.60 -0.49 -21.16
N ASP A 74 -8.94 0.55 -20.65
CA ASP A 74 -7.87 0.39 -19.65
C ASP A 74 -8.41 -0.21 -18.34
N LEU A 75 -9.59 0.25 -17.89
CA LEU A 75 -10.25 -0.29 -16.71
C LEU A 75 -10.71 -1.74 -16.89
N GLU A 76 -11.18 -2.12 -18.09
CA GLU A 76 -11.47 -3.52 -18.43
C GLU A 76 -10.20 -4.38 -18.41
N ALA A 77 -9.07 -3.85 -18.88
CA ALA A 77 -7.78 -4.53 -18.80
C ALA A 77 -7.30 -4.70 -17.34
N ILE A 78 -7.47 -3.68 -16.49
CA ILE A 78 -7.21 -3.80 -15.04
C ILE A 78 -8.13 -4.88 -14.41
N GLU A 79 -9.42 -4.90 -14.75
CA GLU A 79 -10.33 -5.94 -14.26
C GLU A 79 -9.91 -7.35 -14.72
N ALA A 80 -9.40 -7.48 -15.93
CA ALA A 80 -8.88 -8.75 -16.42
C ALA A 80 -7.65 -9.20 -15.64
N LEU A 81 -6.69 -8.29 -15.38
CA LEU A 81 -5.52 -8.56 -14.56
C LEU A 81 -5.90 -8.92 -13.11
N ALA A 82 -6.90 -8.24 -12.56
CA ALA A 82 -7.36 -8.47 -11.19
C ALA A 82 -7.96 -9.88 -10.96
N LYS A 83 -8.25 -10.64 -12.02
CA LYS A 83 -8.69 -12.04 -11.93
C LYS A 83 -7.53 -13.04 -11.79
N ASP A 84 -6.28 -12.59 -11.96
CA ASP A 84 -5.11 -13.44 -11.78
C ASP A 84 -4.97 -13.90 -10.32
N PRO A 85 -4.66 -15.19 -10.06
CA PRO A 85 -4.58 -15.72 -8.69
C PRO A 85 -3.46 -15.10 -7.84
N LYS A 86 -2.48 -14.44 -8.45
CA LYS A 86 -1.43 -13.69 -7.75
C LYS A 86 -1.87 -12.28 -7.34
N VAL A 87 -2.98 -11.78 -7.88
CA VAL A 87 -3.51 -10.47 -7.54
C VAL A 87 -4.36 -10.55 -6.27
N VAL A 88 -3.97 -9.80 -5.26
CA VAL A 88 -4.57 -9.81 -3.91
C VAL A 88 -5.33 -8.53 -3.56
N ALA A 89 -5.24 -7.49 -4.39
CA ALA A 89 -5.96 -6.24 -4.20
C ALA A 89 -6.14 -5.48 -5.52
N VAL A 90 -7.14 -4.61 -5.58
CA VAL A 90 -7.21 -3.55 -6.59
C VAL A 90 -6.52 -2.31 -6.01
N GLY A 91 -5.55 -1.79 -6.73
CA GLY A 91 -4.74 -0.64 -6.33
C GLY A 91 -3.36 -0.62 -7.01
N GLU A 92 -2.72 0.51 -6.96
CA GLU A 92 -2.99 1.72 -6.17
C GLU A 92 -4.11 2.53 -6.81
N ILE A 93 -5.13 2.90 -6.02
CA ILE A 93 -6.26 3.73 -6.46
C ILE A 93 -6.59 4.77 -5.39
N GLY A 94 -7.28 5.85 -5.74
CA GLY A 94 -7.66 6.82 -4.73
C GLY A 94 -7.72 8.25 -5.22
N LEU A 95 -7.33 9.20 -4.33
CA LEU A 95 -7.37 10.63 -4.59
C LEU A 95 -6.08 11.32 -4.13
N ASP A 96 -5.56 12.23 -4.95
CA ASP A 96 -4.44 13.10 -4.64
C ASP A 96 -4.79 14.55 -5.04
N TYR A 97 -5.01 15.41 -4.05
CA TYR A 97 -5.32 16.82 -4.30
C TYR A 97 -4.10 17.74 -4.10
N TYR A 98 -2.96 17.16 -3.83
CA TYR A 98 -1.70 17.89 -3.77
C TYR A 98 -1.19 18.29 -5.16
N TRP A 99 -1.33 17.37 -6.14
CA TRP A 99 -0.98 17.59 -7.53
C TRP A 99 -2.22 18.03 -8.31
N ASP A 100 -2.07 18.96 -9.27
CA ASP A 100 -3.16 19.55 -10.06
C ASP A 100 -3.19 19.09 -11.54
N GLU A 101 -2.38 18.08 -11.87
CA GLU A 101 -2.25 17.55 -13.23
C GLU A 101 -3.48 16.75 -13.70
N VAL A 102 -4.24 16.20 -12.76
CA VAL A 102 -5.51 15.48 -13.00
C VAL A 102 -6.62 16.14 -12.21
N SER A 103 -7.74 16.48 -12.89
CA SER A 103 -8.87 17.12 -12.21
C SER A 103 -9.49 16.21 -11.15
N LYS A 104 -10.04 16.81 -10.08
CA LYS A 104 -10.70 16.06 -9.00
C LYS A 104 -11.83 15.17 -9.50
N GLU A 105 -12.61 15.68 -10.45
CA GLU A 105 -13.74 14.97 -11.06
C GLU A 105 -13.26 13.69 -11.77
N LYS A 106 -12.14 13.78 -12.52
CA LYS A 106 -11.55 12.63 -13.21
C LYS A 106 -10.99 11.60 -12.21
N GLN A 107 -10.29 12.07 -11.17
CA GLN A 107 -9.81 11.20 -10.11
C GLN A 107 -10.97 10.46 -9.41
N ILE A 108 -12.05 11.16 -9.06
CA ILE A 108 -13.23 10.60 -8.39
C ILE A 108 -13.94 9.58 -9.29
N ASP A 109 -14.10 9.86 -10.59
CA ASP A 109 -14.71 8.93 -11.55
C ASP A 109 -13.89 7.64 -11.66
N CYS A 110 -12.59 7.78 -11.92
CA CYS A 110 -11.66 6.65 -12.03
C CYS A 110 -11.62 5.82 -10.72
N PHE A 111 -11.56 6.48 -9.57
CA PHE A 111 -11.58 5.83 -8.27
C PHE A 111 -12.84 5.00 -8.05
N LYS A 112 -14.02 5.58 -8.30
CA LYS A 112 -15.30 4.87 -8.14
C LYS A 112 -15.43 3.67 -9.07
N LYS A 113 -15.03 3.80 -10.34
CA LYS A 113 -15.04 2.68 -11.30
C LYS A 113 -14.17 1.52 -10.83
N GLN A 114 -12.98 1.80 -10.29
CA GLN A 114 -12.08 0.77 -9.76
C GLN A 114 -12.60 0.15 -8.45
N LEU A 115 -13.29 0.91 -7.61
CA LEU A 115 -13.99 0.34 -6.44
C LEU A 115 -15.09 -0.65 -6.86
N GLU A 116 -15.82 -0.38 -7.95
CA GLU A 116 -16.79 -1.32 -8.48
C GLU A 116 -16.13 -2.60 -9.03
N ILE A 117 -14.93 -2.50 -9.63
CA ILE A 117 -14.15 -3.69 -10.03
C ILE A 117 -13.79 -4.52 -8.78
N ALA A 118 -13.21 -3.89 -7.76
CA ALA A 118 -12.85 -4.56 -6.52
C ALA A 118 -14.06 -5.25 -5.87
N LYS A 119 -15.22 -4.58 -5.86
CA LYS A 119 -16.47 -5.12 -5.33
C LYS A 119 -16.95 -6.35 -6.09
N ARG A 120 -16.97 -6.31 -7.44
CA ARG A 120 -17.37 -7.45 -8.27
C ARG A 120 -16.48 -8.66 -8.06
N LEU A 121 -15.18 -8.44 -7.88
CA LEU A 121 -14.19 -9.50 -7.69
C LEU A 121 -14.01 -9.91 -6.22
N SER A 122 -14.69 -9.23 -5.28
CA SER A 122 -14.53 -9.44 -3.83
C SER A 122 -13.08 -9.27 -3.35
N LEU A 123 -12.31 -8.40 -4.01
CA LEU A 123 -10.93 -8.06 -3.64
C LEU A 123 -10.91 -6.85 -2.70
N PRO A 124 -9.96 -6.80 -1.75
CA PRO A 124 -9.68 -5.59 -1.01
C PRO A 124 -9.02 -4.54 -1.93
N VAL A 125 -8.88 -3.32 -1.41
CA VAL A 125 -8.25 -2.22 -2.14
C VAL A 125 -7.05 -1.66 -1.37
N THR A 126 -6.05 -1.14 -2.09
CA THR A 126 -4.98 -0.32 -1.52
C THR A 126 -5.16 1.12 -2.00
N ILE A 127 -5.33 2.03 -1.03
CA ILE A 127 -5.84 3.39 -1.24
C ILE A 127 -4.75 4.41 -1.03
N HIS A 128 -4.51 5.20 -2.07
CA HIS A 128 -3.78 6.44 -2.00
C HIS A 128 -4.72 7.58 -1.56
N ALA A 129 -4.30 8.37 -0.58
CA ALA A 129 -5.01 9.58 -0.19
C ALA A 129 -4.04 10.67 0.24
N ARG A 130 -3.99 11.77 -0.51
CA ARG A 130 -3.18 12.94 -0.19
C ARG A 130 -4.00 14.21 -0.32
N ASP A 131 -4.10 14.97 0.79
CA ASP A 131 -4.93 16.17 0.89
C ASP A 131 -6.42 15.97 0.50
N ALA A 132 -6.90 14.70 0.54
CA ALA A 132 -8.20 14.26 0.05
C ALA A 132 -8.95 13.33 1.02
N TYR A 133 -8.58 13.30 2.31
CA TYR A 133 -9.07 12.27 3.25
C TYR A 133 -10.58 12.28 3.48
N GLU A 134 -11.24 13.44 3.51
CA GLU A 134 -12.69 13.52 3.73
C GLU A 134 -13.46 12.96 2.53
N ASP A 135 -13.10 13.35 1.30
CA ASP A 135 -13.73 12.83 0.08
C ASP A 135 -13.46 11.34 -0.08
N THR A 136 -12.22 10.90 0.22
CA THR A 136 -11.85 9.48 0.21
C THR A 136 -12.72 8.70 1.20
N LEU A 137 -12.88 9.18 2.43
CA LEU A 137 -13.70 8.51 3.44
C LEU A 137 -15.19 8.46 3.04
N ASP A 138 -15.72 9.55 2.48
CA ASP A 138 -17.12 9.58 2.02
C ASP A 138 -17.36 8.54 0.92
N ILE A 139 -16.48 8.47 -0.08
CA ILE A 139 -16.58 7.49 -1.17
C ILE A 139 -16.45 6.06 -0.64
N LEU A 140 -15.44 5.78 0.18
CA LEU A 140 -15.20 4.44 0.70
C LEU A 140 -16.33 3.95 1.62
N SER A 141 -16.91 4.84 2.42
CA SER A 141 -18.04 4.49 3.32
C SER A 141 -19.27 4.01 2.55
N LYS A 142 -19.46 4.48 1.32
CA LYS A 142 -20.58 4.16 0.44
C LYS A 142 -20.30 2.94 -0.45
N SER A 143 -19.04 2.60 -0.69
CA SER A 143 -18.63 1.51 -1.60
C SER A 143 -18.93 0.12 -1.03
N GLY A 144 -18.82 -0.05 0.28
CA GLY A 144 -18.87 -1.34 0.97
C GLY A 144 -17.59 -2.19 0.79
N VAL A 145 -16.58 -1.70 0.09
CA VAL A 145 -15.28 -2.36 -0.10
C VAL A 145 -14.40 -2.08 1.12
N LYS A 146 -13.53 -3.02 1.47
CA LYS A 146 -12.54 -2.89 2.56
C LYS A 146 -11.13 -2.93 2.00
N GLY A 147 -10.16 -2.50 2.78
CA GLY A 147 -8.77 -2.53 2.29
C GLY A 147 -7.79 -1.82 3.21
N ILE A 148 -6.84 -1.16 2.58
CA ILE A 148 -5.67 -0.55 3.22
C ILE A 148 -5.61 0.92 2.83
N MET A 149 -5.45 1.81 3.81
CA MET A 149 -4.96 3.17 3.58
C MET A 149 -3.43 3.09 3.53
N HIS A 150 -2.85 3.06 2.33
CA HIS A 150 -1.40 2.92 2.18
C HIS A 150 -0.69 4.23 2.50
N CYS A 151 0.57 4.15 2.88
CA CYS A 151 1.47 5.27 3.17
C CYS A 151 0.80 6.40 3.97
N TYR A 152 0.01 6.01 4.98
CA TYR A 152 -0.92 6.90 5.65
C TYR A 152 -0.21 8.07 6.33
N SER A 153 -0.60 9.28 5.97
CA SER A 153 -0.06 10.54 6.50
C SER A 153 -1.11 11.46 7.13
N GLY A 154 -2.37 11.03 7.18
CA GLY A 154 -3.47 11.75 7.81
C GLY A 154 -3.44 11.73 9.34
N SER A 155 -4.37 12.44 9.97
CA SER A 155 -4.46 12.54 11.43
C SER A 155 -4.84 11.21 12.11
N TYR A 156 -4.53 11.09 13.40
CA TYR A 156 -4.95 9.95 14.21
C TYR A 156 -6.48 9.80 14.22
N GLU A 157 -7.20 10.91 14.37
CA GLU A 157 -8.67 10.94 14.40
C GLU A 157 -9.27 10.45 13.08
N MET A 158 -8.66 10.82 11.95
CA MET A 158 -9.07 10.34 10.63
C MET A 158 -8.75 8.85 10.46
N ALA A 159 -7.61 8.37 10.95
CA ALA A 159 -7.29 6.93 10.96
C ALA A 159 -8.37 6.10 11.65
N LEU A 160 -8.86 6.56 12.81
CA LEU A 160 -9.94 5.87 13.52
C LEU A 160 -11.26 5.82 12.72
N ARG A 161 -11.54 6.84 11.91
CA ARG A 161 -12.72 6.85 11.03
C ARG A 161 -12.59 5.82 9.90
N PHE A 162 -11.41 5.68 9.28
CA PHE A 162 -11.15 4.62 8.29
C PHE A 162 -11.22 3.22 8.91
N ILE A 163 -10.66 3.03 10.11
CA ILE A 163 -10.74 1.76 10.83
C ILE A 163 -12.21 1.38 11.11
N LYS A 164 -13.04 2.34 11.50
CA LYS A 164 -14.46 2.11 11.75
C LYS A 164 -15.22 1.57 10.55
N ILE A 165 -14.82 1.93 9.33
CA ILE A 165 -15.42 1.41 8.10
C ILE A 165 -14.66 0.19 7.53
N GLY A 166 -13.70 -0.37 8.30
CA GLY A 166 -13.05 -1.66 8.00
C GLY A 166 -11.72 -1.56 7.26
N TYR A 167 -11.04 -0.41 7.30
CA TYR A 167 -9.72 -0.23 6.69
C TYR A 167 -8.59 -0.45 7.69
N TYR A 168 -7.48 -0.97 7.20
CA TYR A 168 -6.19 -1.01 7.87
C TYR A 168 -5.39 0.26 7.55
N ILE A 169 -4.48 0.62 8.45
CA ILE A 169 -3.60 1.79 8.31
C ILE A 169 -2.18 1.29 8.09
N SER A 170 -1.63 1.52 6.92
CA SER A 170 -0.25 1.14 6.61
C SER A 170 0.69 2.32 6.81
N LEU A 171 1.80 2.07 7.48
CA LEU A 171 2.83 3.08 7.77
C LEU A 171 4.11 2.76 7.02
N ALA A 172 4.71 3.79 6.44
CA ALA A 172 5.95 3.73 5.67
C ALA A 172 7.09 4.51 6.36
N GLY A 173 8.19 4.67 5.64
CA GLY A 173 9.41 5.34 6.11
C GLY A 173 9.23 6.63 6.91
N PRO A 174 8.26 7.51 6.60
CA PRO A 174 8.03 8.75 7.36
C PRO A 174 7.85 8.59 8.87
N VAL A 175 7.34 7.45 9.37
CA VAL A 175 7.22 7.20 10.83
C VAL A 175 8.57 7.26 11.54
N THR A 176 9.67 7.01 10.83
CA THR A 176 11.03 7.02 11.37
C THR A 176 11.65 8.42 11.40
N PHE A 177 11.05 9.41 10.70
CA PHE A 177 11.66 10.73 10.56
C PHE A 177 11.61 11.52 11.88
N LYS A 178 12.70 12.24 12.18
CA LYS A 178 12.85 12.96 13.47
C LYS A 178 11.66 13.87 13.76
N ASN A 179 11.22 14.64 12.77
CA ASN A 179 10.21 15.69 12.92
C ASN A 179 8.77 15.26 12.51
N ALA A 180 8.57 13.99 12.13
CA ALA A 180 7.26 13.48 11.69
C ALA A 180 6.35 13.20 12.89
N LYS A 181 5.68 14.22 13.42
CA LYS A 181 4.81 14.10 14.60
C LYS A 181 3.55 13.29 14.30
N VAL A 182 2.92 13.52 13.14
CA VAL A 182 1.64 12.90 12.79
C VAL A 182 1.75 11.38 12.61
N PRO A 183 2.64 10.84 11.76
CA PRO A 183 2.79 9.39 11.63
C PRO A 183 3.16 8.70 12.96
N LYS A 184 3.96 9.34 13.81
CA LYS A 184 4.30 8.79 15.13
C LYS A 184 3.08 8.71 16.04
N ARG A 185 2.26 9.77 16.09
CA ARG A 185 1.00 9.76 16.86
C ARG A 185 0.04 8.67 16.37
N VAL A 186 -0.04 8.46 15.05
CA VAL A 186 -0.83 7.36 14.47
C VAL A 186 -0.27 6.01 14.90
N ALA A 187 1.07 5.82 14.79
CA ALA A 187 1.74 4.59 15.23
C ALA A 187 1.52 4.29 16.72
N GLU A 188 1.59 5.29 17.57
CA GLU A 188 1.37 5.16 19.03
C GLU A 188 -0.09 4.83 19.36
N GLY A 189 -1.04 5.57 18.76
CA GLY A 189 -2.44 5.57 19.17
C GLY A 189 -3.30 4.49 18.51
N VAL A 190 -3.03 4.11 17.25
CA VAL A 190 -3.82 3.08 16.55
C VAL A 190 -3.51 1.70 17.12
N ASP A 191 -4.55 0.91 17.39
CA ASP A 191 -4.41 -0.47 17.86
C ASP A 191 -3.60 -1.29 16.82
N LEU A 192 -2.62 -2.06 17.30
CA LEU A 192 -1.74 -2.87 16.46
C LEU A 192 -2.50 -3.84 15.54
N ASN A 193 -3.70 -4.26 15.93
CA ASN A 193 -4.57 -5.10 15.11
C ASN A 193 -5.05 -4.45 13.81
N TYR A 194 -4.85 -3.13 13.65
CA TYR A 194 -5.22 -2.37 12.44
C TYR A 194 -4.01 -1.75 11.74
N LEU A 195 -2.78 -2.00 12.22
CA LEU A 195 -1.56 -1.47 11.59
C LEU A 195 -0.97 -2.47 10.60
N LEU A 196 -0.42 -1.91 9.52
CA LEU A 196 0.40 -2.57 8.53
C LEU A 196 1.71 -1.81 8.36
N VAL A 197 2.68 -2.44 7.71
CA VAL A 197 3.99 -1.85 7.40
C VAL A 197 4.32 -2.04 5.93
N GLU A 198 4.95 -1.02 5.36
CA GLU A 198 5.35 -1.00 3.95
C GLU A 198 6.58 -0.13 3.74
N THR A 199 7.10 -0.09 2.53
CA THR A 199 8.20 0.78 2.14
C THR A 199 7.79 1.94 1.26
N ASP A 200 6.89 1.73 0.32
CA ASP A 200 6.57 2.67 -0.75
C ASP A 200 7.83 3.06 -1.55
N ASP A 201 8.73 2.07 -1.70
CA ASP A 201 10.00 2.24 -2.42
C ASP A 201 9.76 2.39 -3.94
N PRO A 202 10.60 3.17 -4.62
CA PRO A 202 11.93 3.65 -4.26
C PRO A 202 11.98 4.93 -3.41
N TYR A 203 10.84 5.44 -2.97
CA TYR A 203 10.70 6.70 -2.25
C TYR A 203 10.69 6.50 -0.71
N LEU A 204 10.62 7.62 0.03
CA LEU A 204 10.32 7.68 1.47
C LEU A 204 11.26 6.85 2.36
N THR A 205 12.53 6.74 1.98
CA THR A 205 13.53 5.92 2.67
C THR A 205 13.57 6.21 4.17
N PRO A 206 13.39 5.20 5.04
CA PRO A 206 13.42 5.39 6.48
C PRO A 206 14.81 5.78 6.99
N ALA A 207 14.88 6.39 8.18
CA ALA A 207 16.12 6.48 8.92
C ALA A 207 16.61 5.05 9.27
N PRO A 208 17.94 4.76 9.27
CA PRO A 208 19.04 5.71 9.10
C PRO A 208 19.42 6.03 7.63
N TYR A 209 18.72 5.47 6.65
CA TYR A 209 19.11 5.58 5.23
C TYR A 209 18.44 6.74 4.49
N ARG A 210 17.78 7.65 5.18
CA ARG A 210 17.10 8.80 4.59
C ARG A 210 18.00 9.56 3.62
N GLY A 211 17.43 9.88 2.42
CA GLY A 211 18.17 10.56 1.34
C GLY A 211 18.86 9.62 0.35
N LYS A 212 18.83 8.30 0.60
CA LYS A 212 19.22 7.27 -0.38
C LYS A 212 17.98 6.72 -1.05
N GLN A 213 18.15 5.97 -2.14
CA GLN A 213 17.08 5.19 -2.74
C GLN A 213 16.56 4.16 -1.72
N ASN A 214 15.23 4.04 -1.63
CA ASN A 214 14.59 3.06 -0.77
C ASN A 214 14.59 1.67 -1.43
N GLU A 215 14.49 0.62 -0.62
CA GLU A 215 14.41 -0.79 -1.05
C GLU A 215 13.43 -1.56 -0.14
N PRO A 216 12.83 -2.67 -0.61
CA PRO A 216 11.81 -3.40 0.16
C PRO A 216 12.25 -3.87 1.54
N GLY A 217 13.54 -4.19 1.72
CA GLY A 217 14.10 -4.62 3.00
C GLY A 217 14.05 -3.55 4.09
N ASN A 218 13.89 -2.29 3.72
CA ASN A 218 13.81 -1.19 4.68
C ASN A 218 12.50 -1.14 5.48
N VAL A 219 11.49 -1.95 5.12
CA VAL A 219 10.29 -2.16 5.97
C VAL A 219 10.65 -2.62 7.39
N TYR A 220 11.80 -3.25 7.55
CA TYR A 220 12.36 -3.61 8.87
C TYR A 220 12.44 -2.40 9.81
N PHE A 221 12.94 -1.27 9.34
CA PHE A 221 13.10 -0.05 10.15
C PHE A 221 11.76 0.60 10.49
N VAL A 222 10.77 0.44 9.63
CA VAL A 222 9.39 0.90 9.89
C VAL A 222 8.79 0.09 11.03
N ALA A 223 8.86 -1.23 10.97
CA ALA A 223 8.36 -2.12 12.03
C ALA A 223 9.10 -1.91 13.36
N GLN A 224 10.44 -1.75 13.30
CA GLN A 224 11.27 -1.45 14.48
C GLN A 224 10.85 -0.13 15.14
N LYS A 225 10.57 0.91 14.34
CA LYS A 225 10.13 2.20 14.87
C LYS A 225 8.75 2.12 15.50
N ILE A 226 7.82 1.38 14.93
CA ILE A 226 6.49 1.15 15.51
C ILE A 226 6.62 0.42 16.84
N ALA A 227 7.49 -0.59 16.93
CA ALA A 227 7.76 -1.33 18.15
C ALA A 227 8.28 -0.38 19.27
N GLU A 228 9.27 0.46 18.96
CA GLU A 228 9.79 1.48 19.87
C GLU A 228 8.68 2.41 20.38
N LEU A 229 7.85 2.95 19.47
CA LEU A 229 6.78 3.90 19.80
C LEU A 229 5.66 3.28 20.64
N LYS A 230 5.38 1.99 20.45
CA LYS A 230 4.35 1.26 21.21
C LYS A 230 4.89 0.62 22.51
N GLY A 231 6.21 0.62 22.73
CA GLY A 231 6.80 -0.10 23.85
C GLY A 231 6.64 -1.62 23.76
N LEU A 232 6.61 -2.16 22.53
CA LEU A 232 6.48 -3.59 22.21
C LEU A 232 7.82 -4.13 21.67
N SER A 233 7.95 -5.46 21.62
CA SER A 233 9.06 -6.08 20.90
C SER A 233 8.88 -5.97 19.39
N TYR A 234 9.99 -5.97 18.65
CA TYR A 234 9.97 -6.04 17.20
C TYR A 234 9.20 -7.27 16.70
N GLU A 235 9.39 -8.40 17.37
CA GLU A 235 8.76 -9.68 17.02
C GLU A 235 7.24 -9.62 17.12
N GLU A 236 6.70 -8.96 18.16
CA GLU A 236 5.26 -8.75 18.33
C GLU A 236 4.69 -7.90 17.18
N VAL A 237 5.34 -6.77 16.86
CA VAL A 237 4.89 -5.89 15.78
C VAL A 237 5.00 -6.62 14.44
N ALA A 238 6.14 -7.24 14.13
CA ALA A 238 6.35 -7.97 12.88
C ALA A 238 5.35 -9.11 12.70
N LYS A 239 5.03 -9.84 13.76
CA LYS A 239 4.04 -10.92 13.74
C LYS A 239 2.64 -10.35 13.47
N GLN A 240 2.19 -9.37 14.28
CA GLN A 240 0.83 -8.86 14.19
C GLN A 240 0.56 -8.15 12.86
N THR A 241 1.48 -7.32 12.38
CA THR A 241 1.33 -6.64 11.09
C THR A 241 1.30 -7.63 9.92
N THR A 242 2.07 -8.72 10.00
CA THR A 242 2.02 -9.81 9.01
C THR A 242 0.66 -10.53 9.06
N GLU A 243 0.15 -10.85 10.25
CA GLU A 243 -1.17 -11.48 10.40
C GLU A 243 -2.30 -10.58 9.87
N ASN A 244 -2.21 -9.29 10.10
CA ASN A 244 -3.13 -8.30 9.54
C ASN A 244 -3.08 -8.29 8.00
N ALA A 245 -1.87 -8.29 7.42
CA ALA A 245 -1.67 -8.32 5.96
C ALA A 245 -2.26 -9.59 5.33
N LEU A 246 -1.96 -10.77 5.90
CA LEU A 246 -2.53 -12.03 5.44
C LEU A 246 -4.06 -12.02 5.50
N LYS A 247 -4.64 -11.39 6.55
CA LYS A 247 -6.08 -11.29 6.73
C LYS A 247 -6.72 -10.35 5.72
N VAL A 248 -6.18 -9.14 5.52
CA VAL A 248 -6.77 -8.17 4.57
C VAL A 248 -6.66 -8.67 3.14
N PHE A 249 -5.55 -9.27 2.75
CA PHE A 249 -5.34 -9.87 1.42
C PHE A 249 -5.97 -11.26 1.26
N GLN A 250 -6.67 -11.77 2.27
CA GLN A 250 -7.37 -13.06 2.25
C GLN A 250 -6.43 -14.25 1.95
N LEU A 251 -5.17 -14.14 2.35
CA LEU A 251 -4.16 -15.18 2.14
C LEU A 251 -4.20 -16.21 3.28
N LYS A 252 -4.05 -17.47 2.92
CA LYS A 252 -3.92 -18.56 3.92
C LYS A 252 -2.47 -18.63 4.42
N LYS A 253 -2.29 -18.93 5.71
CA LYS A 253 -0.98 -19.23 6.28
C LYS A 253 -0.40 -20.51 5.69
#